data_e43462ac08ed0521fa8e88899e6de2ee
#
_entry.id   e43462ac08ed0521fa8e88899e6de2ee
#
_cell.length_a   1.000
_cell.length_b   1.000
_cell.length_c   1.000
_cell.angle_alpha   90.00
_cell.angle_beta   90.00
_cell.angle_gamma   90.00
#
_symmetry.space_group_name_H-M   'P 1'
#
loop_
_entity.id
_entity.type
_entity.pdbx_description
1 polymer ?
#
loop_
_entity_poly.entity_id
_entity_poly.type
_entity_poly.pdbx_seq_one_letter_code
_entity_poly.pdbx_strand_id
1 'polypeptide(L)'
;MQKLEKQFHIHCQAGDVGRYCILPGDPGRCTAIAALFDDAHFVSSNREFTIYTGTLLGEKVSVCSTGIGGPSASIAMEELHNIGADTFLRVGTCGGIDLNVQSGDVVIATGAIRFEHTSREYAPIEYPAVANFEVATALVEAAKAGGYRFHTGVVQCKDSFYGQHSPARMPVSYELLNKWEAWKRLGVKASEMESAALFVVADALGCRCGSCFHVIWNQEREAAGLDQKMTEDTSSAVRLGVEALKKLIQADRAR
;
A
#
# COMPACT_ATOMS: atom_id res chain seq x y z
N MET A 1 26.82 10.60 11.30
CA MET A 1 26.67 10.08 9.92
C MET A 1 26.97 11.19 8.94
N GLN A 2 27.88 10.99 7.95
CA GLN A 2 28.06 11.94 6.85
C GLN A 2 26.68 12.11 6.16
N LYS A 3 26.28 13.37 5.93
CA LYS A 3 25.13 13.67 5.05
C LYS A 3 25.49 13.14 3.66
N LEU A 4 24.96 11.98 3.28
CA LEU A 4 25.02 11.50 1.91
C LEU A 4 24.28 12.52 1.05
N GLU A 5 24.88 13.01 -0.02
CA GLU A 5 24.19 13.89 -0.98
C GLU A 5 22.94 13.19 -1.55
N LYS A 6 23.01 11.86 -1.75
CA LYS A 6 21.89 11.00 -2.19
C LYS A 6 21.60 9.90 -1.17
N GLN A 7 20.32 9.52 -1.06
CA GLN A 7 19.88 8.38 -0.27
C GLN A 7 20.48 7.09 -0.82
N PHE A 8 20.78 6.16 0.08
CA PHE A 8 21.58 4.98 -0.26
C PHE A 8 20.87 3.98 -1.18
N HIS A 9 19.56 3.73 -0.94
CA HIS A 9 18.82 2.73 -1.71
C HIS A 9 18.06 3.34 -2.89
N ILE A 10 17.36 4.45 -2.68
CA ILE A 10 16.56 5.08 -3.73
C ILE A 10 17.37 5.97 -4.68
N HIS A 11 18.62 6.28 -4.38
CA HIS A 11 19.53 7.12 -5.16
C HIS A 11 18.99 8.52 -5.50
N CYS A 12 18.11 9.08 -4.64
CA CYS A 12 17.52 10.41 -4.76
C CYS A 12 18.06 11.36 -3.69
N GLN A 13 17.90 12.65 -3.92
CA GLN A 13 18.29 13.74 -3.01
C GLN A 13 17.14 14.72 -2.83
N ALA A 14 17.26 15.64 -1.88
CA ALA A 14 16.27 16.68 -1.64
C ALA A 14 15.99 17.48 -2.94
N GLY A 15 14.69 17.65 -3.23
CA GLY A 15 14.22 18.29 -4.46
C GLY A 15 13.88 17.32 -5.61
N ASP A 16 14.37 16.08 -5.58
CA ASP A 16 14.07 15.09 -6.63
C ASP A 16 12.64 14.57 -6.54
N VAL A 17 12.04 14.53 -5.34
CA VAL A 17 10.69 14.00 -5.10
C VAL A 17 9.74 15.07 -4.55
N GLY A 18 8.43 14.82 -4.67
CA GLY A 18 7.39 15.63 -4.04
C GLY A 18 7.06 15.17 -2.62
N ARG A 19 6.31 16.00 -1.87
CA ARG A 19 5.84 15.63 -0.52
C ARG A 19 4.80 14.50 -0.52
N TYR A 20 4.08 14.32 -1.63
CA TYR A 20 3.10 13.25 -1.83
C TYR A 20 3.73 12.13 -2.67
N CYS A 21 3.70 10.91 -2.18
CA CYS A 21 4.31 9.78 -2.87
C CYS A 21 3.36 8.58 -2.96
N ILE A 22 3.14 8.06 -4.17
CA ILE A 22 2.42 6.80 -4.39
C ILE A 22 3.43 5.64 -4.33
N LEU A 23 3.09 4.60 -3.60
CA LEU A 23 3.95 3.45 -3.33
C LEU A 23 3.35 2.15 -3.92
N PRO A 24 3.57 1.81 -5.19
CA PRO A 24 3.30 0.47 -5.70
C PRO A 24 4.40 -0.51 -5.26
N GLY A 25 4.10 -1.81 -5.19
CA GLY A 25 5.12 -2.83 -4.97
C GLY A 25 5.97 -3.08 -6.21
N ASP A 26 5.32 -3.22 -7.35
CA ASP A 26 5.93 -3.56 -8.64
C ASP A 26 6.51 -2.32 -9.35
N PRO A 27 7.82 -2.33 -9.71
CA PRO A 27 8.44 -1.27 -10.50
C PRO A 27 7.73 -0.98 -11.83
N GLY A 28 7.16 -2.01 -12.45
CA GLY A 28 6.42 -1.87 -13.72
C GLY A 28 5.19 -0.96 -13.61
N ARG A 29 4.57 -0.86 -12.41
CA ARG A 29 3.43 0.04 -12.18
C ARG A 29 3.82 1.50 -12.06
N CYS A 30 5.09 1.83 -11.79
CA CYS A 30 5.53 3.23 -11.68
C CYS A 30 5.27 4.01 -12.97
N THR A 31 5.55 3.43 -14.12
CA THR A 31 5.30 4.09 -15.42
C THR A 31 3.81 4.33 -15.65
N ALA A 32 2.94 3.35 -15.31
CA ALA A 32 1.49 3.49 -15.47
C ALA A 32 0.90 4.57 -14.54
N ILE A 33 1.42 4.69 -13.32
CA ILE A 33 1.02 5.72 -12.37
C ILE A 33 1.54 7.09 -12.83
N ALA A 34 2.82 7.18 -13.22
CA ALA A 34 3.44 8.40 -13.70
C ALA A 34 2.75 8.97 -14.96
N ALA A 35 2.23 8.11 -15.83
CA ALA A 35 1.46 8.53 -17.01
C ALA A 35 0.17 9.31 -16.66
N LEU A 36 -0.27 9.32 -15.40
CA LEU A 36 -1.40 10.12 -14.91
C LEU A 36 -0.98 11.43 -14.25
N PHE A 37 0.32 11.72 -14.17
CA PHE A 37 0.86 12.98 -13.68
C PHE A 37 1.12 13.93 -14.85
N ASP A 38 1.04 15.23 -14.59
CA ASP A 38 1.49 16.25 -15.53
C ASP A 38 3.03 16.34 -15.47
N ASP A 39 3.68 16.54 -16.62
CA ASP A 39 5.14 16.70 -16.76
C ASP A 39 5.98 15.60 -16.08
N ALA A 40 5.47 14.38 -16.09
CA ALA A 40 6.15 13.26 -15.44
C ALA A 40 7.49 12.92 -16.09
N HIS A 41 8.51 12.72 -15.28
CA HIS A 41 9.84 12.33 -15.74
C HIS A 41 10.45 11.26 -14.84
N PHE A 42 11.31 10.45 -15.42
CA PHE A 42 12.09 9.45 -14.69
C PHE A 42 13.13 10.13 -13.79
N VAL A 43 13.25 9.68 -12.54
CA VAL A 43 14.22 10.21 -11.58
C VAL A 43 15.34 9.22 -11.31
N SER A 44 15.00 8.01 -10.90
CA SER A 44 15.98 7.00 -10.48
C SER A 44 15.42 5.60 -10.61
N SER A 45 16.31 4.63 -10.80
CA SER A 45 16.01 3.21 -10.63
C SER A 45 17.23 2.51 -10.03
N ASN A 46 17.05 1.90 -8.87
CA ASN A 46 18.07 1.11 -8.21
C ASN A 46 17.39 -0.01 -7.41
N ARG A 47 17.84 -1.25 -7.57
CA ARG A 47 17.20 -2.44 -6.99
C ARG A 47 15.71 -2.51 -7.38
N GLU A 48 14.82 -2.69 -6.41
CA GLU A 48 13.37 -2.66 -6.55
C GLU A 48 12.75 -1.25 -6.59
N PHE A 49 13.54 -0.21 -6.35
CA PHE A 49 13.09 1.17 -6.25
C PHE A 49 13.19 1.88 -7.60
N THR A 50 12.07 2.13 -8.24
CA THR A 50 11.96 2.92 -9.47
C THR A 50 11.10 4.14 -9.21
N ILE A 51 11.59 5.33 -9.55
CA ILE A 51 11.01 6.61 -9.17
C ILE A 51 10.74 7.47 -10.41
N TYR A 52 9.53 8.01 -10.45
CA TYR A 52 9.13 9.09 -11.34
C TYR A 52 8.57 10.25 -10.51
N THR A 53 8.78 11.45 -10.97
CA THR A 53 8.23 12.69 -10.39
C THR A 53 7.53 13.49 -11.47
N GLY A 54 6.43 14.13 -11.12
CA GLY A 54 5.65 15.02 -11.97
C GLY A 54 4.82 15.94 -11.10
N THR A 55 3.69 16.42 -11.61
CA THR A 55 2.77 17.26 -10.86
C THR A 55 1.33 16.76 -10.94
N LEU A 56 0.55 17.06 -9.91
CA LEU A 56 -0.91 16.94 -9.89
C LEU A 56 -1.48 18.24 -9.32
N LEU A 57 -2.36 18.89 -10.08
CA LEU A 57 -2.91 20.19 -9.69
C LEU A 57 -1.82 21.25 -9.42
N GLY A 58 -0.66 21.14 -10.10
CA GLY A 58 0.50 22.01 -9.89
C GLY A 58 1.30 21.73 -8.60
N GLU A 59 1.00 20.67 -7.85
CA GLU A 59 1.77 20.19 -6.69
C GLU A 59 2.72 19.09 -7.13
N LYS A 60 3.98 19.13 -6.68
CA LYS A 60 4.95 18.09 -7.00
C LYS A 60 4.57 16.78 -6.32
N VAL A 61 4.46 15.72 -7.10
CA VAL A 61 4.11 14.37 -6.65
C VAL A 61 5.11 13.36 -7.20
N SER A 62 5.26 12.25 -6.50
CA SER A 62 6.15 11.17 -6.94
C SER A 62 5.48 9.81 -6.84
N VAL A 63 6.00 8.88 -7.60
CA VAL A 63 5.75 7.44 -7.43
C VAL A 63 7.07 6.75 -7.21
N CYS A 64 7.13 5.85 -6.23
CA CYS A 64 8.30 5.02 -5.94
C CYS A 64 7.85 3.58 -5.70
N SER A 65 8.38 2.62 -6.46
CA SER A 65 8.15 1.21 -6.14
C SER A 65 8.86 0.79 -4.86
N THR A 66 8.27 -0.16 -4.16
CA THR A 66 8.78 -0.61 -2.85
C THR A 66 9.30 -2.04 -2.85
N GLY A 67 9.14 -2.78 -3.95
CA GLY A 67 9.30 -4.23 -3.92
C GLY A 67 8.22 -4.89 -3.04
N ILE A 68 8.53 -6.04 -2.46
CA ILE A 68 7.63 -6.85 -1.65
C ILE A 68 8.10 -6.86 -0.19
N GLY A 69 7.14 -6.66 0.72
CA GLY A 69 7.34 -6.85 2.16
C GLY A 69 7.75 -5.60 2.93
N GLY A 70 7.54 -5.68 4.25
CA GLY A 70 7.77 -4.58 5.17
C GLY A 70 9.18 -4.01 5.14
N PRO A 71 10.27 -4.81 5.15
CA PRO A 71 11.64 -4.30 5.15
C PRO A 71 11.95 -3.38 3.97
N SER A 72 11.60 -3.80 2.75
CA SER A 72 11.83 -3.00 1.55
C SER A 72 10.96 -1.74 1.52
N ALA A 73 9.68 -1.88 1.88
CA ALA A 73 8.75 -0.75 1.91
C ALA A 73 9.14 0.31 2.94
N SER A 74 9.63 -0.11 4.12
CA SER A 74 10.10 0.82 5.15
C SER A 74 11.35 1.58 4.74
N ILE A 75 12.31 0.94 4.06
CA ILE A 75 13.49 1.61 3.50
C ILE A 75 13.07 2.70 2.52
N ALA A 76 12.14 2.40 1.60
CA ALA A 76 11.63 3.40 0.67
C ALA A 76 11.01 4.60 1.39
N MET A 77 10.14 4.36 2.39
CA MET A 77 9.46 5.42 3.13
C MET A 77 10.43 6.29 3.91
N GLU A 78 11.38 5.68 4.65
CA GLU A 78 12.42 6.39 5.39
C GLU A 78 13.25 7.31 4.49
N GLU A 79 13.74 6.77 3.38
CA GLU A 79 14.60 7.54 2.49
C GLU A 79 13.84 8.64 1.72
N LEU A 80 12.56 8.39 1.35
CA LEU A 80 11.69 9.41 0.78
C LEU A 80 11.35 10.51 1.80
N HIS A 81 11.10 10.13 3.06
CA HIS A 81 10.87 11.08 4.15
C HIS A 81 12.10 11.97 4.39
N ASN A 82 13.29 11.39 4.43
CA ASN A 82 14.56 12.13 4.61
C ASN A 82 14.77 13.24 3.58
N ILE A 83 14.16 13.12 2.40
CA ILE A 83 14.28 14.09 1.29
C ILE A 83 13.02 14.91 1.03
N GLY A 84 12.04 14.84 1.95
CA GLY A 84 10.92 15.77 2.03
C GLY A 84 9.52 15.20 1.74
N ALA A 85 9.36 13.89 1.53
CA ALA A 85 8.04 13.29 1.45
C ALA A 85 7.42 13.12 2.85
N ASP A 86 6.12 13.43 2.99
CA ASP A 86 5.37 13.35 4.26
C ASP A 86 3.99 12.69 4.15
N THR A 87 3.57 12.37 2.95
CA THR A 87 2.26 11.78 2.67
C THR A 87 2.40 10.65 1.68
N PHE A 88 2.06 9.45 2.13
CA PHE A 88 2.26 8.22 1.38
C PHE A 88 0.94 7.52 1.10
N LEU A 89 0.78 7.04 -0.12
CA LEU A 89 -0.39 6.29 -0.54
C LEU A 89 0.03 5.01 -1.24
N ARG A 90 -0.15 3.87 -0.55
CA ARG A 90 0.15 2.59 -1.15
C ARG A 90 -0.95 2.18 -2.13
N VAL A 91 -0.55 1.84 -3.35
CA VAL A 91 -1.42 1.27 -4.38
C VAL A 91 -0.92 -0.13 -4.72
N GLY A 92 -1.58 -1.13 -4.15
CA GLY A 92 -1.14 -2.52 -4.22
C GLY A 92 -2.13 -3.48 -4.87
N THR A 93 -1.84 -4.76 -4.69
CA THR A 93 -2.72 -5.88 -4.98
C THR A 93 -2.94 -6.70 -3.71
N CYS A 94 -4.06 -7.41 -3.63
CA CYS A 94 -4.38 -8.27 -2.49
C CYS A 94 -5.12 -9.53 -2.92
N GLY A 95 -5.14 -10.52 -2.04
CA GLY A 95 -6.07 -11.63 -2.07
C GLY A 95 -7.26 -11.36 -1.15
N GLY A 96 -8.50 -11.55 -1.61
CA GLY A 96 -9.68 -11.40 -0.77
C GLY A 96 -9.77 -12.48 0.31
N ILE A 97 -10.35 -12.14 1.47
CA ILE A 97 -10.68 -13.07 2.57
C ILE A 97 -12.20 -13.10 2.82
N ASP A 98 -12.82 -11.92 2.99
CA ASP A 98 -14.27 -11.79 3.14
C ASP A 98 -14.97 -12.24 1.85
N LEU A 99 -15.99 -13.09 1.97
CA LEU A 99 -16.72 -13.64 0.81
C LEU A 99 -17.43 -12.57 -0.04
N ASN A 100 -17.68 -11.38 0.49
CA ASN A 100 -18.26 -10.28 -0.28
C ASN A 100 -17.21 -9.57 -1.17
N VAL A 101 -15.92 -9.76 -0.90
CA VAL A 101 -14.82 -9.19 -1.67
C VAL A 101 -14.56 -10.06 -2.89
N GLN A 102 -14.75 -9.51 -4.08
CA GLN A 102 -14.59 -10.23 -5.34
C GLN A 102 -13.36 -9.74 -6.11
N SER A 103 -12.86 -10.59 -7.00
CA SER A 103 -11.81 -10.19 -7.96
C SER A 103 -12.27 -8.98 -8.77
N GLY A 104 -11.40 -8.00 -8.94
CA GLY A 104 -11.71 -6.72 -9.59
C GLY A 104 -12.22 -5.63 -8.65
N ASP A 105 -12.65 -5.98 -7.43
CA ASP A 105 -13.01 -4.97 -6.42
C ASP A 105 -11.77 -4.23 -5.92
N VAL A 106 -12.00 -3.12 -5.23
CA VAL A 106 -10.96 -2.40 -4.50
C VAL A 106 -11.16 -2.60 -3.00
N VAL A 107 -10.07 -2.85 -2.26
CA VAL A 107 -10.05 -2.82 -0.80
C VAL A 107 -9.28 -1.59 -0.34
N ILE A 108 -9.89 -0.78 0.53
CA ILE A 108 -9.27 0.37 1.21
C ILE A 108 -9.03 -0.04 2.66
N ALA A 109 -7.77 -0.10 3.06
CA ALA A 109 -7.42 -0.51 4.42
C ALA A 109 -7.70 0.62 5.42
N THR A 110 -8.44 0.32 6.49
CA THR A 110 -8.59 1.20 7.65
C THR A 110 -7.61 0.87 8.76
N GLY A 111 -7.04 -0.32 8.72
CA GLY A 111 -5.99 -0.82 9.60
C GLY A 111 -5.46 -2.13 9.09
N ALA A 112 -4.36 -2.61 9.65
CA ALA A 112 -3.72 -3.85 9.25
C ALA A 112 -3.34 -4.72 10.45
N ILE A 113 -3.50 -6.03 10.30
CA ILE A 113 -3.00 -7.00 11.27
C ILE A 113 -1.48 -7.05 11.15
N ARG A 114 -0.78 -6.82 12.25
CA ARG A 114 0.68 -6.84 12.35
C ARG A 114 1.21 -8.28 12.45
N PHE A 115 1.00 -9.07 11.38
CA PHE A 115 1.52 -10.43 11.26
C PHE A 115 2.81 -10.45 10.42
N GLU A 116 3.60 -9.41 10.57
CA GLU A 116 4.93 -9.16 10.01
C GLU A 116 5.87 -8.65 11.11
N HIS A 117 7.15 -8.54 10.83
CA HIS A 117 8.14 -8.21 11.88
C HIS A 117 8.64 -6.77 11.82
N THR A 118 8.65 -6.14 10.66
CA THR A 118 9.21 -4.78 10.47
C THR A 118 8.56 -3.77 11.41
N SER A 119 7.22 -3.77 11.52
CA SER A 119 6.53 -2.81 12.40
C SER A 119 6.89 -2.97 13.88
N ARG A 120 7.35 -4.16 14.31
CA ARG A 120 7.72 -4.43 15.70
C ARG A 120 9.05 -3.79 16.09
N GLU A 121 9.88 -3.45 15.12
CA GLU A 121 11.13 -2.72 15.34
C GLU A 121 10.90 -1.21 15.45
N TYR A 122 9.73 -0.71 15.01
CA TYR A 122 9.33 0.69 15.11
C TYR A 122 8.43 1.00 16.31
N ALA A 123 7.57 0.06 16.70
CA ALA A 123 6.63 0.27 17.80
C ALA A 123 6.29 -1.05 18.51
N PRO A 124 5.96 -1.03 19.83
CA PRO A 124 5.52 -2.22 20.56
C PRO A 124 4.27 -2.83 19.89
N ILE A 125 4.07 -4.13 20.07
CA ILE A 125 3.01 -4.88 19.37
C ILE A 125 1.60 -4.37 19.68
N GLU A 126 1.41 -3.79 20.83
CA GLU A 126 0.14 -3.20 21.30
C GLU A 126 -0.23 -1.93 20.54
N TYR A 127 0.74 -1.26 19.91
CA TYR A 127 0.46 -0.10 19.06
C TYR A 127 -0.23 -0.57 17.77
N PRO A 128 -1.42 -0.08 17.44
CA PRO A 128 -2.17 -0.55 16.29
C PRO A 128 -1.59 -0.01 14.98
N ALA A 129 -1.59 -0.83 13.92
CA ALA A 129 -1.31 -0.36 12.57
C ALA A 129 -2.59 0.21 11.94
N VAL A 130 -2.78 1.51 12.00
CA VAL A 130 -3.99 2.24 11.55
C VAL A 130 -3.65 3.14 10.38
N ALA A 131 -4.49 3.12 9.34
CA ALA A 131 -4.36 4.07 8.24
C ALA A 131 -4.64 5.50 8.73
N ASN A 132 -3.90 6.48 8.22
CA ASN A 132 -4.21 7.88 8.47
C ASN A 132 -5.63 8.20 7.99
N PHE A 133 -6.44 8.80 8.87
CA PHE A 133 -7.86 9.02 8.63
C PHE A 133 -8.13 9.89 7.39
N GLU A 134 -7.32 10.92 7.17
CA GLU A 134 -7.49 11.81 6.01
C GLU A 134 -7.20 11.08 4.70
N VAL A 135 -6.13 10.26 4.68
CA VAL A 135 -5.78 9.47 3.49
C VAL A 135 -6.85 8.40 3.21
N ALA A 136 -7.32 7.72 4.24
CA ALA A 136 -8.40 6.74 4.10
C ALA A 136 -9.71 7.39 3.62
N THR A 137 -10.05 8.58 4.15
CA THR A 137 -11.24 9.34 3.71
C THR A 137 -11.12 9.76 2.25
N ALA A 138 -9.97 10.29 1.83
CA ALA A 138 -9.74 10.69 0.44
C ALA A 138 -9.87 9.50 -0.52
N LEU A 139 -9.38 8.31 -0.13
CA LEU A 139 -9.56 7.07 -0.90
C LEU A 139 -11.04 6.69 -1.03
N VAL A 140 -11.80 6.73 0.07
CA VAL A 140 -13.25 6.40 0.06
C VAL A 140 -14.03 7.38 -0.81
N GLU A 141 -13.74 8.68 -0.71
CA GLU A 141 -14.40 9.69 -1.53
C GLU A 141 -14.05 9.55 -3.02
N ALA A 142 -12.79 9.24 -3.34
CA ALA A 142 -12.39 8.96 -4.71
C ALA A 142 -13.08 7.70 -5.26
N ALA A 143 -13.20 6.65 -4.45
CA ALA A 143 -13.88 5.42 -4.83
C ALA A 143 -15.36 5.65 -5.13
N LYS A 144 -16.06 6.42 -4.28
CA LYS A 144 -17.47 6.81 -4.49
C LYS A 144 -17.62 7.65 -5.76
N ALA A 145 -16.78 8.66 -5.96
CA ALA A 145 -16.85 9.54 -7.11
C ALA A 145 -16.57 8.81 -8.44
N GLY A 146 -15.66 7.83 -8.41
CA GLY A 146 -15.32 7.01 -9.57
C GLY A 146 -16.28 5.84 -9.83
N GLY A 147 -17.28 5.61 -8.97
CA GLY A 147 -18.24 4.50 -9.11
C GLY A 147 -17.60 3.12 -8.93
N TYR A 148 -16.46 3.03 -8.24
CA TYR A 148 -15.79 1.75 -8.00
C TYR A 148 -16.57 0.90 -7.00
N ARG A 149 -16.61 -0.42 -7.24
CA ARG A 149 -17.01 -1.35 -6.20
C ARG A 149 -15.84 -1.49 -5.22
N PHE A 150 -16.05 -1.07 -3.97
CA PHE A 150 -15.00 -1.06 -2.97
C PHE A 150 -15.47 -1.54 -1.60
N HIS A 151 -14.51 -2.00 -0.79
CA HIS A 151 -14.69 -2.42 0.59
C HIS A 151 -13.72 -1.68 1.49
N THR A 152 -14.16 -1.34 2.69
CA THR A 152 -13.30 -0.75 3.72
C THR A 152 -13.17 -1.73 4.89
N GLY A 153 -12.02 -1.77 5.54
CA GLY A 153 -11.82 -2.59 6.73
C GLY A 153 -10.38 -2.97 6.97
N VAL A 154 -10.20 -3.88 7.92
CA VAL A 154 -8.89 -4.39 8.30
C VAL A 154 -8.38 -5.36 7.23
N VAL A 155 -7.09 -5.26 6.90
CA VAL A 155 -6.37 -6.21 6.05
C VAL A 155 -5.38 -7.02 6.87
N GLN A 156 -5.06 -8.23 6.43
CA GLN A 156 -3.97 -9.01 7.01
C GLN A 156 -2.68 -8.67 6.29
N CYS A 157 -1.66 -8.24 7.05
CA CYS A 157 -0.33 -8.00 6.54
C CYS A 157 0.64 -9.06 7.05
N LYS A 158 1.37 -9.72 6.15
CA LYS A 158 2.22 -10.89 6.45
C LYS A 158 3.58 -10.80 5.78
N ASP A 159 4.55 -11.57 6.31
CA ASP A 159 5.88 -11.73 5.70
C ASP A 159 5.97 -12.92 4.75
N SER A 160 5.17 -13.97 4.98
CA SER A 160 5.24 -15.19 4.18
C SER A 160 4.06 -15.34 3.23
N PHE A 161 4.32 -15.17 1.92
CA PHE A 161 3.33 -15.45 0.88
C PHE A 161 2.85 -16.91 0.93
N TYR A 162 3.79 -17.84 0.97
CA TYR A 162 3.48 -19.28 0.97
C TYR A 162 2.95 -19.79 2.31
N GLY A 163 3.15 -19.06 3.41
CA GLY A 163 2.50 -19.34 4.69
C GLY A 163 0.99 -19.23 4.61
N GLN A 164 0.46 -18.39 3.70
CA GLN A 164 -0.97 -18.29 3.42
C GLN A 164 -1.42 -19.29 2.36
N HIS A 165 -0.71 -19.35 1.21
CA HIS A 165 -1.19 -20.10 0.03
C HIS A 165 -0.87 -21.59 0.06
N SER A 166 0.01 -22.03 0.94
CA SER A 166 0.38 -23.43 1.13
C SER A 166 0.65 -23.74 2.60
N PRO A 167 -0.25 -23.39 3.53
CA PRO A 167 -0.01 -23.49 4.98
C PRO A 167 0.22 -24.94 5.44
N ALA A 168 -0.43 -25.91 4.78
CA ALA A 168 -0.35 -27.33 5.19
C ALA A 168 1.06 -27.91 5.09
N ARG A 169 1.93 -27.38 4.23
CA ARG A 169 3.33 -27.83 4.09
C ARG A 169 4.28 -27.17 5.11
N MET A 170 3.81 -26.18 5.87
CA MET A 170 4.64 -25.45 6.82
C MET A 170 4.74 -26.18 8.15
N PRO A 171 5.91 -26.20 8.82
CA PRO A 171 6.06 -26.82 10.15
C PRO A 171 5.09 -26.26 11.19
N VAL A 172 4.71 -24.99 11.05
CA VAL A 172 3.76 -24.27 11.94
C VAL A 172 2.34 -24.20 11.35
N SER A 173 1.96 -25.18 10.53
CA SER A 173 0.66 -25.20 9.82
C SER A 173 -0.54 -25.00 10.74
N TYR A 174 -0.52 -25.59 11.93
CA TYR A 174 -1.57 -25.47 12.94
C TYR A 174 -1.79 -24.00 13.36
N GLU A 175 -0.72 -23.23 13.54
CA GLU A 175 -0.80 -21.82 13.92
C GLU A 175 -1.36 -20.98 12.77
N LEU A 176 -0.84 -21.19 11.55
CA LEU A 176 -1.26 -20.46 10.36
C LEU A 176 -2.75 -20.67 10.05
N LEU A 177 -3.21 -21.92 10.08
CA LEU A 177 -4.61 -22.28 9.83
C LEU A 177 -5.55 -21.72 10.89
N ASN A 178 -5.18 -21.83 12.18
CA ASN A 178 -6.01 -21.31 13.26
C ASN A 178 -6.11 -19.77 13.23
N LYS A 179 -5.00 -19.06 12.94
CA LYS A 179 -5.02 -17.61 12.77
C LYS A 179 -5.87 -17.18 11.56
N TRP A 180 -5.73 -17.89 10.45
CA TRP A 180 -6.53 -17.61 9.25
C TRP A 180 -8.03 -17.72 9.53
N GLU A 181 -8.45 -18.78 10.22
CA GLU A 181 -9.84 -18.96 10.62
C GLU A 181 -10.34 -17.86 11.57
N ALA A 182 -9.49 -17.39 12.49
CA ALA A 182 -9.81 -16.25 13.34
C ALA A 182 -10.01 -14.96 12.54
N TRP A 183 -9.16 -14.69 11.56
CA TRP A 183 -9.27 -13.50 10.70
C TRP A 183 -10.54 -13.51 9.84
N LYS A 184 -10.94 -14.66 9.32
CA LYS A 184 -12.23 -14.83 8.64
C LYS A 184 -13.39 -14.46 9.55
N ARG A 185 -13.40 -14.98 10.76
CA ARG A 185 -14.45 -14.69 11.77
C ARG A 185 -14.47 -13.22 12.21
N LEU A 186 -13.33 -12.55 12.19
CA LEU A 186 -13.21 -11.12 12.48
C LEU A 186 -13.62 -10.23 11.28
N GLY A 187 -13.92 -10.80 10.13
CA GLY A 187 -14.35 -10.06 8.94
C GLY A 187 -13.23 -9.30 8.25
N VAL A 188 -11.98 -9.78 8.37
CA VAL A 188 -10.82 -9.24 7.66
C VAL A 188 -11.07 -9.28 6.16
N LYS A 189 -10.84 -8.17 5.46
CA LYS A 189 -11.26 -8.00 4.06
C LYS A 189 -10.34 -8.70 3.08
N ALA A 190 -9.04 -8.54 3.27
CA ALA A 190 -8.04 -9.01 2.31
C ALA A 190 -6.70 -9.25 2.97
N SER A 191 -5.78 -9.88 2.23
CA SER A 191 -4.40 -10.17 2.63
C SER A 191 -3.41 -9.52 1.67
N GLU A 192 -2.39 -8.86 2.23
CA GLU A 192 -1.30 -8.20 1.52
C GLU A 192 0.00 -8.29 2.35
N MET A 193 1.06 -7.53 2.06
CA MET A 193 2.37 -7.76 2.69
C MET A 193 3.08 -6.52 3.23
N GLU A 194 2.50 -5.30 3.19
CA GLU A 194 3.25 -4.07 3.51
C GLU A 194 2.51 -3.07 4.42
N SER A 195 1.18 -3.06 4.46
CA SER A 195 0.43 -1.97 5.11
C SER A 195 0.70 -1.82 6.60
N ALA A 196 0.88 -2.92 7.33
CA ALA A 196 1.14 -2.81 8.76
C ALA A 196 2.48 -2.11 9.02
N ALA A 197 3.52 -2.48 8.28
CA ALA A 197 4.81 -1.81 8.35
C ALA A 197 4.68 -0.33 7.96
N LEU A 198 4.08 -0.03 6.81
CA LEU A 198 3.95 1.34 6.32
C LEU A 198 3.15 2.25 7.25
N PHE A 199 2.05 1.77 7.86
CA PHE A 199 1.26 2.57 8.79
C PHE A 199 2.06 2.91 10.06
N VAL A 200 2.73 1.92 10.65
CA VAL A 200 3.51 2.13 11.88
C VAL A 200 4.76 2.97 11.62
N VAL A 201 5.46 2.74 10.51
CA VAL A 201 6.63 3.55 10.12
C VAL A 201 6.21 5.00 9.86
N ALA A 202 5.10 5.23 9.16
CA ALA A 202 4.58 6.58 8.91
C ALA A 202 4.27 7.31 10.23
N ASP A 203 3.63 6.65 11.19
CA ASP A 203 3.35 7.22 12.51
C ASP A 203 4.64 7.55 13.27
N ALA A 204 5.65 6.66 13.21
CA ALA A 204 6.96 6.89 13.85
C ALA A 204 7.71 8.08 13.22
N LEU A 205 7.49 8.35 11.93
CA LEU A 205 8.08 9.49 11.21
C LEU A 205 7.23 10.76 11.26
N GLY A 206 6.03 10.73 11.86
CA GLY A 206 5.09 11.85 11.83
C GLY A 206 4.49 12.11 10.45
N CYS A 207 4.38 11.07 9.62
CA CYS A 207 3.85 11.13 8.25
C CYS A 207 2.41 10.62 8.17
N ARG A 208 1.75 10.86 7.03
CA ARG A 208 0.43 10.29 6.71
C ARG A 208 0.60 9.11 5.78
N CYS A 209 -0.06 7.98 6.06
CA CYS A 209 -0.08 6.82 5.16
C CYS A 209 -1.47 6.18 5.08
N GLY A 210 -1.84 5.74 3.90
CA GLY A 210 -3.03 4.92 3.64
C GLY A 210 -2.79 3.94 2.51
N SER A 211 -3.68 2.97 2.33
CA SER A 211 -3.51 1.91 1.33
C SER A 211 -4.81 1.57 0.62
N CYS A 212 -4.71 1.32 -0.68
CA CYS A 212 -5.76 0.68 -1.47
C CYS A 212 -5.19 -0.42 -2.35
N PHE A 213 -6.02 -1.42 -2.62
CA PHE A 213 -5.61 -2.64 -3.31
C PHE A 213 -6.61 -3.05 -4.36
N HIS A 214 -6.12 -3.48 -5.51
CA HIS A 214 -6.88 -4.28 -6.45
C HIS A 214 -6.95 -5.72 -5.96
N VAL A 215 -8.15 -6.31 -5.93
CA VAL A 215 -8.36 -7.71 -5.56
C VAL A 215 -8.10 -8.59 -6.77
N ILE A 216 -7.00 -9.37 -6.75
CA ILE A 216 -6.67 -10.30 -7.83
C ILE A 216 -7.54 -11.55 -7.78
N TRP A 217 -7.69 -12.12 -6.59
CA TRP A 217 -8.33 -13.40 -6.33
C TRP A 217 -8.84 -13.49 -4.90
N ASN A 218 -9.82 -14.34 -4.63
CA ASN A 218 -10.28 -14.65 -3.28
C ASN A 218 -10.33 -16.15 -3.05
N GLN A 219 -9.39 -16.69 -2.28
CA GLN A 219 -9.27 -18.12 -2.02
C GLN A 219 -10.47 -18.70 -1.24
N GLU A 220 -11.13 -17.90 -0.40
CA GLU A 220 -12.29 -18.35 0.36
C GLU A 220 -13.51 -18.49 -0.52
N ARG A 221 -13.68 -17.62 -1.53
CA ARG A 221 -14.72 -17.77 -2.55
C ARG A 221 -14.51 -19.00 -3.40
N GLU A 222 -13.24 -19.28 -3.78
CA GLU A 222 -12.89 -20.50 -4.50
C GLU A 222 -13.22 -21.75 -3.68
N ALA A 223 -12.80 -21.79 -2.41
CA ALA A 223 -13.08 -22.89 -1.49
C ALA A 223 -14.58 -23.08 -1.25
N ALA A 224 -15.37 -22.00 -1.29
CA ALA A 224 -16.82 -22.03 -1.18
C ALA A 224 -17.55 -22.35 -2.50
N GLY A 225 -16.83 -22.57 -3.60
CA GLY A 225 -17.43 -22.82 -4.93
C GLY A 225 -18.18 -21.62 -5.51
N LEU A 226 -17.88 -20.40 -5.05
CA LEU A 226 -18.49 -19.17 -5.55
C LEU A 226 -17.80 -18.70 -6.82
N ASP A 227 -18.59 -18.19 -7.77
CA ASP A 227 -18.08 -17.70 -9.04
C ASP A 227 -17.14 -16.52 -8.83
N GLN A 228 -15.99 -16.58 -9.50
CA GLN A 228 -15.02 -15.50 -9.61
C GLN A 228 -14.09 -15.71 -10.80
N LYS A 229 -13.55 -14.60 -11.32
CA LYS A 229 -12.57 -14.60 -12.39
C LYS A 229 -11.33 -13.84 -11.91
N MET A 230 -10.17 -14.49 -11.94
CA MET A 230 -8.90 -13.80 -11.65
C MET A 230 -8.70 -12.60 -12.58
N THR A 231 -8.25 -11.49 -12.03
CA THR A 231 -7.92 -10.28 -12.80
C THR A 231 -6.64 -9.64 -12.27
N GLU A 232 -5.73 -9.33 -13.19
CA GLU A 232 -4.46 -8.66 -12.91
C GLU A 232 -4.47 -7.18 -13.33
N ASP A 233 -5.58 -6.70 -13.88
CA ASP A 233 -5.74 -5.30 -14.29
C ASP A 233 -5.89 -4.37 -13.09
N THR A 234 -4.79 -3.79 -12.67
CA THR A 234 -4.71 -2.87 -11.53
C THR A 234 -5.14 -1.45 -11.85
N SER A 235 -5.61 -1.15 -13.07
CA SER A 235 -5.91 0.21 -13.53
C SER A 235 -6.91 0.96 -12.65
N SER A 236 -7.91 0.24 -12.10
CA SER A 236 -8.89 0.81 -11.15
C SER A 236 -8.22 1.32 -9.86
N ALA A 237 -7.37 0.52 -9.23
CA ALA A 237 -6.67 0.92 -8.01
C ALA A 237 -5.65 2.04 -8.28
N VAL A 238 -4.97 2.02 -9.43
CA VAL A 238 -4.03 3.06 -9.86
C VAL A 238 -4.76 4.40 -10.02
N ARG A 239 -5.84 4.44 -10.79
CA ARG A 239 -6.65 5.66 -10.99
C ARG A 239 -7.23 6.18 -9.69
N LEU A 240 -7.78 5.28 -8.87
CA LEU A 240 -8.31 5.62 -7.55
C LEU A 240 -7.25 6.26 -6.65
N GLY A 241 -6.03 5.71 -6.63
CA GLY A 241 -4.91 6.26 -5.87
C GLY A 241 -4.55 7.68 -6.31
N VAL A 242 -4.47 7.93 -7.62
CA VAL A 242 -4.18 9.27 -8.15
C VAL A 242 -5.31 10.26 -7.83
N GLU A 243 -6.58 9.87 -7.97
CA GLU A 243 -7.71 10.74 -7.63
C GLU A 243 -7.80 11.02 -6.13
N ALA A 244 -7.48 10.05 -5.28
CA ALA A 244 -7.38 10.27 -3.83
C ALA A 244 -6.25 11.27 -3.49
N LEU A 245 -5.12 11.18 -4.17
CA LEU A 245 -4.02 12.13 -3.99
C LEU A 245 -4.42 13.56 -4.38
N LYS A 246 -5.16 13.73 -5.48
CA LYS A 246 -5.72 15.05 -5.86
C LYS A 246 -6.64 15.61 -4.78
N LYS A 247 -7.49 14.77 -4.17
CA LYS A 247 -8.36 15.19 -3.05
C LYS A 247 -7.57 15.62 -1.82
N LEU A 248 -6.49 14.91 -1.47
CA LEU A 248 -5.60 15.29 -0.39
C LEU A 248 -4.93 16.65 -0.65
N ILE A 249 -4.41 16.86 -1.86
CA ILE A 249 -3.81 18.14 -2.27
C ILE A 249 -4.82 19.28 -2.14
N GLN A 250 -6.05 19.08 -2.59
CA GLN A 250 -7.13 20.08 -2.48
C GLN A 250 -7.47 20.39 -1.02
N ALA A 251 -7.59 19.35 -0.18
CA ALA A 251 -7.89 19.51 1.25
C ALA A 251 -6.76 20.23 1.99
N ASP A 252 -5.50 19.92 1.69
CA ASP A 252 -4.34 20.56 2.30
C ASP A 252 -4.21 22.05 1.92
N ARG A 253 -4.61 22.41 0.69
CA ARG A 253 -4.64 23.82 0.23
C ARG A 253 -5.77 24.64 0.84
N ALA A 254 -6.81 23.99 1.31
CA ALA A 254 -7.97 24.66 1.93
C ALA A 254 -7.76 24.98 3.43
N ARG A 255 -6.65 24.53 4.01
CA ARG A 255 -6.21 24.79 5.40
C ARG A 255 -5.35 26.03 5.49
#